data_95634707479e862d946d8c994d0d664e
#
_entry.id   95634707479e862d946d8c994d0d664e
#
_cell.length_a   1.000
_cell.length_b   1.000
_cell.length_c   1.000
_cell.angle_alpha   90.00
_cell.angle_beta   90.00
_cell.angle_gamma   90.00
#
_symmetry.space_group_name_H-M   'P 1'
#
loop_
_entity.id
_entity.type
_entity.pdbx_description
1 polymer ?
#
loop_
_entity_poly.entity_id
_entity_poly.type
_entity_poly.pdbx_seq_one_letter_code
_entity_poly.pdbx_strand_id
1 'polypeptide(L)'
;MNFQLAKKEYTMNLTEQESIFCQALAMASLLGELSNRDFLNSDYYNENVHFAGNDDNFRKILKASGLGNPATMQMFLYILLVMPKETLSGLDDITIDSWENALKTIIQSFNPSVTTTYPGESSGDLSTVNYYRHIRNAVSHSRCVYETEEGRQYVTFKDEDPKRSYHCEIKMLTSDVGSMLEVLQKQIMIYLNRHKV
;
A
#
# COMPACT_ATOMS: atom_id res chain seq x y z
N MET A 1 4.76 -14.31 24.09
CA MET A 1 4.50 -12.86 24.15
C MET A 1 3.01 -12.68 24.29
N ASN A 2 2.50 -12.43 25.50
CA ASN A 2 1.07 -12.24 25.73
C ASN A 2 0.71 -10.82 25.29
N PHE A 3 0.06 -10.69 24.15
CA PHE A 3 -0.62 -9.43 23.82
C PHE A 3 -1.90 -9.38 24.66
N GLN A 4 -1.83 -8.80 25.85
CA GLN A 4 -3.00 -8.25 26.50
C GLN A 4 -3.42 -7.04 25.68
N LEU A 5 -4.49 -7.20 24.87
CA LEU A 5 -5.23 -6.09 24.29
C LEU A 5 -5.60 -5.14 25.42
N ALA A 6 -5.01 -3.96 25.41
CA ALA A 6 -5.40 -2.88 26.31
C ALA A 6 -6.89 -2.57 26.04
N LYS A 7 -7.78 -3.16 26.88
CA LYS A 7 -9.18 -2.78 26.91
C LYS A 7 -9.27 -1.40 27.53
N LYS A 8 -9.20 -0.32 26.72
CA LYS A 8 -9.90 0.94 27.06
C LYS A 8 -9.78 1.99 25.94
N GLU A 9 -10.94 2.49 25.60
CA GLU A 9 -11.19 3.77 24.93
C GLU A 9 -10.88 3.87 23.42
N TYR A 10 -11.20 2.85 22.63
CA TYR A 10 -11.60 3.11 21.24
C TYR A 10 -13.14 3.21 21.22
N THR A 11 -13.66 4.39 21.00
CA THR A 11 -15.10 4.66 20.81
C THR A 11 -15.63 4.16 19.47
N MET A 12 -14.78 3.50 18.70
CA MET A 12 -15.16 2.90 17.41
C MET A 12 -15.88 1.56 17.61
N ASN A 13 -17.03 1.41 16.99
CA ASN A 13 -17.76 0.15 16.95
C ASN A 13 -17.20 -0.78 15.88
N LEU A 14 -16.04 -1.36 16.16
CA LEU A 14 -15.26 -2.22 15.25
C LEU A 14 -15.46 -3.69 15.58
N THR A 15 -15.58 -4.52 14.55
CA THR A 15 -15.39 -5.98 14.69
C THR A 15 -13.90 -6.26 15.00
N GLU A 16 -13.60 -7.50 15.40
CA GLU A 16 -12.22 -7.91 15.67
C GLU A 16 -11.32 -7.75 14.43
N GLN A 17 -11.82 -8.11 13.25
CA GLN A 17 -11.09 -7.99 11.98
C GLN A 17 -10.85 -6.52 11.59
N GLU A 18 -11.84 -5.66 11.76
CA GLU A 18 -11.71 -4.22 11.54
C GLU A 18 -10.71 -3.58 12.52
N SER A 19 -10.68 -4.06 13.76
CA SER A 19 -9.69 -3.63 14.75
C SER A 19 -8.27 -4.00 14.33
N ILE A 20 -8.05 -5.22 13.82
CA ILE A 20 -6.75 -5.66 13.27
C ILE A 20 -6.34 -4.78 12.10
N PHE A 21 -7.27 -4.48 11.19
CA PHE A 21 -7.00 -3.56 10.09
C PHE A 21 -6.59 -2.16 10.56
N CYS A 22 -7.32 -1.58 11.52
CA CYS A 22 -6.97 -0.26 12.07
C CYS A 22 -5.60 -0.26 12.75
N GLN A 23 -5.21 -1.36 13.44
CA GLN A 23 -3.88 -1.52 14.00
C GLN A 23 -2.81 -1.56 12.90
N ALA A 24 -3.04 -2.31 11.82
CA ALA A 24 -2.12 -2.36 10.68
C ALA A 24 -1.96 -0.98 10.02
N LEU A 25 -3.07 -0.23 9.85
CA LEU A 25 -3.07 1.13 9.33
C LEU A 25 -2.28 2.10 10.23
N ALA A 26 -2.45 1.99 11.55
CA ALA A 26 -1.71 2.79 12.51
C ALA A 26 -0.20 2.49 12.47
N MET A 27 0.19 1.21 12.35
CA MET A 27 1.58 0.81 12.20
C MET A 27 2.19 1.30 10.88
N ALA A 28 1.45 1.24 9.78
CA ALA A 28 1.88 1.79 8.51
C ALA A 28 2.11 3.31 8.61
N SER A 29 1.18 4.04 9.24
CA SER A 29 1.31 5.48 9.47
C SER A 29 2.53 5.81 10.34
N LEU A 30 2.79 5.03 11.39
CA LEU A 30 3.97 5.20 12.24
C LEU A 30 5.28 5.01 11.45
N LEU A 31 5.36 3.97 10.61
CA LEU A 31 6.55 3.74 9.78
C LEU A 31 6.77 4.88 8.77
N GLY A 32 5.71 5.43 8.19
CA GLY A 32 5.78 6.62 7.35
C GLY A 32 6.34 7.83 8.09
N GLU A 33 5.86 8.11 9.30
CA GLU A 33 6.37 9.19 10.15
C GLU A 33 7.85 8.99 10.54
N LEU A 34 8.24 7.77 10.87
CA LEU A 34 9.64 7.46 11.19
C LEU A 34 10.55 7.66 9.97
N SER A 35 10.07 7.30 8.77
CA SER A 35 10.79 7.54 7.51
C SER A 35 10.97 9.03 7.26
N ASN A 36 9.92 9.83 7.41
CA ASN A 36 9.95 11.28 7.19
C ASN A 36 10.87 12.02 8.18
N ARG A 37 11.11 11.44 9.36
CA ARG A 37 11.96 12.01 10.42
C ARG A 37 13.39 11.48 10.41
N ASP A 38 13.78 10.78 9.37
CA ASP A 38 15.14 10.20 9.24
C ASP A 38 15.55 9.36 10.46
N PHE A 39 14.59 8.58 10.98
CA PHE A 39 14.73 7.84 12.22
C PHE A 39 15.96 6.92 12.25
N LEU A 40 16.32 6.29 11.14
CA LEU A 40 17.45 5.36 11.05
C LEU A 40 18.81 6.03 11.29
N ASN A 41 18.90 7.35 11.19
CA ASN A 41 20.10 8.13 11.45
C ASN A 41 20.06 8.80 12.83
N SER A 42 18.97 8.66 13.60
CA SER A 42 18.86 9.24 14.95
C SER A 42 19.76 8.55 15.97
N ASP A 43 20.19 9.30 16.99
CA ASP A 43 20.93 8.75 18.15
C ASP A 43 20.10 7.68 18.84
N TYR A 44 18.80 7.90 18.99
CA TYR A 44 17.91 6.93 19.62
C TYR A 44 17.94 5.57 18.92
N TYR A 45 17.85 5.55 17.58
CA TYR A 45 17.94 4.30 16.81
C TYR A 45 19.29 3.62 17.00
N ASN A 46 20.38 4.39 16.94
CA ASN A 46 21.73 3.86 17.03
C ASN A 46 22.03 3.25 18.40
N GLU A 47 21.51 3.84 19.46
CA GLU A 47 21.82 3.45 20.84
C GLU A 47 20.82 2.45 21.44
N ASN A 48 19.55 2.48 21.03
CA ASN A 48 18.47 1.81 21.75
C ASN A 48 17.74 0.73 20.93
N VAL A 49 17.87 0.71 19.59
CA VAL A 49 17.19 -0.30 18.77
C VAL A 49 18.14 -1.46 18.48
N HIS A 50 17.81 -2.65 18.96
CA HIS A 50 18.60 -3.87 18.79
C HIS A 50 17.74 -4.98 18.18
N PHE A 51 18.29 -5.68 17.19
CA PHE A 51 17.60 -6.80 16.52
C PHE A 51 18.13 -8.12 17.08
N ALA A 52 17.22 -8.99 17.52
CA ALA A 52 17.60 -10.31 18.03
C ALA A 52 18.26 -11.15 16.93
N GLY A 53 19.42 -11.71 17.23
CA GLY A 53 20.11 -12.72 16.43
C GLY A 53 21.01 -12.21 15.32
N ASN A 54 20.75 -11.07 14.69
CA ASN A 54 21.56 -10.57 13.56
C ASN A 54 21.54 -9.04 13.45
N ASP A 55 21.79 -8.36 14.54
CA ASP A 55 21.65 -6.90 14.68
C ASP A 55 22.42 -6.13 13.59
N ASP A 56 23.71 -6.43 13.42
CA ASP A 56 24.59 -5.72 12.49
C ASP A 56 24.11 -5.82 11.03
N ASN A 57 23.62 -6.98 10.60
CA ASN A 57 23.18 -7.17 9.24
C ASN A 57 21.84 -6.49 8.99
N PHE A 58 20.88 -6.59 9.92
CA PHE A 58 19.62 -5.89 9.80
C PHE A 58 19.80 -4.37 9.81
N ARG A 59 20.68 -3.84 10.64
CA ARG A 59 21.03 -2.41 10.63
C ARG A 59 21.61 -1.97 9.30
N LYS A 60 22.56 -2.73 8.74
CA LYS A 60 23.15 -2.44 7.42
C LYS A 60 22.11 -2.45 6.30
N ILE A 61 21.23 -3.46 6.29
CA ILE A 61 20.14 -3.55 5.32
C ILE A 61 19.23 -2.32 5.42
N LEU A 62 18.74 -1.99 6.62
CA LEU A 62 17.83 -0.87 6.81
C LEU A 62 18.48 0.48 6.48
N LYS A 63 19.75 0.69 6.87
CA LYS A 63 20.49 1.93 6.52
C LYS A 63 20.75 2.05 5.03
N ALA A 64 21.00 0.94 4.34
CA ALA A 64 21.22 0.94 2.89
C ALA A 64 19.92 1.14 2.08
N SER A 65 18.82 0.56 2.55
CA SER A 65 17.54 0.58 1.80
C SER A 65 16.55 1.64 2.27
N GLY A 66 16.72 2.17 3.48
CA GLY A 66 15.77 3.10 4.11
C GLY A 66 14.47 2.42 4.59
N LEU A 67 13.62 3.17 5.29
CA LEU A 67 12.28 2.70 5.70
C LEU A 67 11.27 2.74 4.55
N GLY A 68 11.50 3.56 3.52
CA GLY A 68 10.67 3.64 2.32
C GLY A 68 11.05 2.62 1.22
N ASN A 69 11.69 1.52 1.60
CA ASN A 69 12.16 0.51 0.66
C ASN A 69 11.01 -0.31 0.02
N PRO A 70 11.27 -1.08 -1.06
CA PRO A 70 10.25 -1.88 -1.74
C PRO A 70 9.45 -2.82 -0.83
N ALA A 71 10.06 -3.40 0.21
CA ALA A 71 9.37 -4.30 1.13
C ALA A 71 8.33 -3.54 1.98
N THR A 72 8.68 -2.37 2.49
CA THR A 72 7.76 -1.48 3.22
C THR A 72 6.64 -0.98 2.31
N MET A 73 6.98 -0.60 1.06
CA MET A 73 5.98 -0.20 0.07
C MET A 73 4.99 -1.32 -0.22
N GLN A 74 5.48 -2.55 -0.41
CA GLN A 74 4.63 -3.73 -0.63
C GLN A 74 3.68 -3.98 0.56
N MET A 75 4.18 -3.80 1.78
CA MET A 75 3.37 -3.92 2.99
C MET A 75 2.26 -2.85 3.03
N PHE A 76 2.58 -1.60 2.71
CA PHE A 76 1.58 -0.51 2.67
C PHE A 76 0.53 -0.73 1.59
N LEU A 77 0.96 -1.15 0.40
CA LEU A 77 0.04 -1.52 -0.69
C LEU A 77 -0.92 -2.62 -0.26
N TYR A 78 -0.43 -3.65 0.44
CA TYR A 78 -1.28 -4.73 0.94
C TYR A 78 -2.29 -4.21 1.98
N ILE A 79 -1.84 -3.42 2.95
CA ILE A 79 -2.70 -2.84 4.00
C ILE A 79 -3.78 -1.93 3.39
N LEU A 80 -3.45 -1.12 2.40
CA LEU A 80 -4.36 -0.11 1.87
C LEU A 80 -5.24 -0.58 0.70
N LEU A 81 -4.82 -1.60 -0.06
CA LEU A 81 -5.57 -2.10 -1.22
C LEU A 81 -6.25 -3.44 -1.00
N VAL A 82 -5.60 -4.34 -0.25
CA VAL A 82 -6.10 -5.72 -0.10
C VAL A 82 -6.94 -5.86 1.17
N MET A 83 -6.38 -5.49 2.33
CA MET A 83 -7.05 -5.66 3.61
C MET A 83 -8.43 -4.99 3.72
N PRO A 84 -8.68 -3.77 3.21
CA PRO A 84 -9.97 -3.14 3.37
C PRO A 84 -11.13 -3.98 2.84
N LYS A 85 -10.95 -4.58 1.66
CA LYS A 85 -11.98 -5.43 1.04
C LYS A 85 -12.21 -6.73 1.81
N GLU A 86 -11.18 -7.23 2.48
CA GLU A 86 -11.25 -8.51 3.22
C GLU A 86 -11.74 -8.32 4.67
N THR A 87 -11.60 -7.11 5.23
CA THR A 87 -11.79 -6.91 6.67
C THR A 87 -12.88 -5.91 7.04
N LEU A 88 -13.18 -4.92 6.18
CA LEU A 88 -14.19 -3.90 6.48
C LEU A 88 -15.59 -4.43 6.18
N SER A 89 -16.39 -4.64 7.21
CA SER A 89 -17.79 -4.99 7.07
C SER A 89 -18.61 -3.80 6.61
N GLY A 90 -19.50 -4.02 5.62
CA GLY A 90 -20.36 -2.96 5.09
C GLY A 90 -19.70 -2.02 4.09
N LEU A 91 -18.54 -2.42 3.54
CA LEU A 91 -17.93 -1.72 2.41
C LEU A 91 -18.80 -1.97 1.17
N ASP A 92 -19.52 -0.95 0.74
CA ASP A 92 -20.43 -1.01 -0.42
C ASP A 92 -19.72 -0.65 -1.74
N ASP A 93 -20.37 -0.98 -2.85
CA ASP A 93 -19.83 -0.73 -4.18
C ASP A 93 -19.65 0.79 -4.44
N ILE A 94 -20.51 1.65 -3.89
CA ILE A 94 -20.38 3.11 -4.02
C ILE A 94 -19.09 3.62 -3.39
N THR A 95 -18.74 3.09 -2.23
CA THR A 95 -17.49 3.43 -1.56
C THR A 95 -16.27 2.93 -2.35
N ILE A 96 -16.35 1.71 -2.86
CA ILE A 96 -15.28 1.14 -3.71
C ILE A 96 -15.12 1.97 -4.98
N ASP A 97 -16.21 2.31 -5.68
CA ASP A 97 -16.19 3.16 -6.88
C ASP A 97 -15.57 4.54 -6.59
N SER A 98 -15.85 5.11 -5.42
CA SER A 98 -15.23 6.37 -4.99
C SER A 98 -13.72 6.25 -4.84
N TRP A 99 -13.24 5.14 -4.25
CA TRP A 99 -11.81 4.87 -4.11
C TRP A 99 -11.15 4.60 -5.46
N GLU A 100 -11.80 3.82 -6.32
CA GLU A 100 -11.34 3.57 -7.69
C GLU A 100 -11.18 4.86 -8.49
N ASN A 101 -12.17 5.75 -8.40
CA ASN A 101 -12.12 7.04 -9.10
C ASN A 101 -11.03 7.97 -8.55
N ALA A 102 -10.86 8.02 -7.23
CA ALA A 102 -9.81 8.81 -6.61
C ALA A 102 -8.42 8.29 -7.02
N LEU A 103 -8.24 6.96 -7.00
CA LEU A 103 -7.01 6.30 -7.42
C LEU A 103 -6.72 6.53 -8.91
N LYS A 104 -7.72 6.34 -9.76
CA LYS A 104 -7.62 6.57 -11.20
C LYS A 104 -7.19 7.99 -11.51
N THR A 105 -7.78 8.97 -10.85
CA THR A 105 -7.46 10.40 -11.05
C THR A 105 -5.99 10.69 -10.74
N ILE A 106 -5.48 10.22 -9.60
CA ILE A 106 -4.10 10.46 -9.21
C ILE A 106 -3.11 9.70 -10.11
N ILE A 107 -3.39 8.44 -10.44
CA ILE A 107 -2.50 7.63 -11.27
C ILE A 107 -2.40 8.21 -12.69
N GLN A 108 -3.50 8.65 -13.27
CA GLN A 108 -3.48 9.28 -14.60
C GLN A 108 -2.64 10.55 -14.64
N SER A 109 -2.57 11.31 -13.53
CA SER A 109 -1.73 12.50 -13.45
C SER A 109 -0.23 12.21 -13.51
N PHE A 110 0.18 10.98 -13.20
CA PHE A 110 1.57 10.51 -13.28
C PHE A 110 1.96 10.03 -14.67
N ASN A 111 0.99 9.86 -15.58
CA ASN A 111 1.18 9.32 -16.92
C ASN A 111 1.95 7.99 -16.92
N PRO A 112 1.45 6.94 -16.25
CA PRO A 112 2.13 5.65 -16.14
C PRO A 112 2.23 4.96 -17.50
N SER A 113 3.21 4.08 -17.68
CA SER A 113 3.20 3.17 -18.81
C SER A 113 2.24 2.02 -18.53
N VAL A 114 1.27 1.81 -19.42
CA VAL A 114 0.26 0.75 -19.27
C VAL A 114 0.23 -0.13 -20.52
N THR A 115 0.24 -1.44 -20.30
CA THR A 115 -0.07 -2.43 -21.34
C THR A 115 -1.17 -3.33 -20.83
N THR A 116 -2.28 -3.43 -21.56
CA THR A 116 -3.43 -4.25 -21.18
C THR A 116 -4.03 -4.98 -22.36
N THR A 117 -4.49 -6.22 -22.12
CA THR A 117 -5.29 -7.02 -23.07
C THR A 117 -6.66 -7.35 -22.51
N TYR A 118 -7.03 -6.77 -21.35
CA TYR A 118 -8.35 -6.98 -20.77
C TYR A 118 -9.45 -6.37 -21.65
N PRO A 119 -10.58 -7.07 -21.83
CA PRO A 119 -11.71 -6.55 -22.63
C PRO A 119 -12.24 -5.22 -22.06
N GLY A 120 -12.45 -4.25 -22.94
CA GLY A 120 -12.95 -2.92 -22.58
C GLY A 120 -11.85 -1.95 -22.08
N GLU A 121 -10.61 -2.40 -21.97
CA GLU A 121 -9.46 -1.56 -21.62
C GLU A 121 -8.55 -1.33 -22.85
N SER A 122 -7.82 -0.23 -22.84
CA SER A 122 -6.89 0.12 -23.92
C SER A 122 -5.60 0.73 -23.37
N SER A 123 -4.47 0.22 -23.83
CA SER A 123 -3.14 0.79 -23.52
C SER A 123 -2.98 2.23 -24.08
N GLY A 124 -3.75 2.59 -25.10
CA GLY A 124 -3.75 3.94 -25.69
C GLY A 124 -4.75 4.91 -25.06
N ASP A 125 -5.65 4.39 -24.21
CA ASP A 125 -6.63 5.20 -23.47
C ASP A 125 -6.61 4.85 -21.99
N LEU A 126 -5.77 5.54 -21.25
CA LEU A 126 -5.59 5.35 -19.81
C LEU A 126 -6.88 5.54 -19.00
N SER A 127 -7.91 6.18 -19.59
CA SER A 127 -9.19 6.37 -18.93
C SER A 127 -10.03 5.09 -18.84
N THR A 128 -9.72 4.07 -19.62
CA THR A 128 -10.44 2.79 -19.64
C THR A 128 -9.89 1.78 -18.63
N VAL A 129 -8.70 2.01 -18.08
CA VAL A 129 -7.99 1.07 -17.23
C VAL A 129 -8.56 1.05 -15.81
N ASN A 130 -8.81 -0.14 -15.27
CA ASN A 130 -9.20 -0.32 -13.86
C ASN A 130 -7.95 -0.49 -12.98
N TYR A 131 -7.33 0.63 -12.61
CA TYR A 131 -6.11 0.66 -11.81
C TYR A 131 -6.26 -0.02 -10.45
N TYR A 132 -7.38 0.22 -9.75
CA TYR A 132 -7.62 -0.36 -8.42
C TYR A 132 -7.58 -1.89 -8.47
N ARG A 133 -8.32 -2.48 -9.41
CA ARG A 133 -8.37 -3.94 -9.59
C ARG A 133 -7.00 -4.51 -9.93
N HIS A 134 -6.32 -3.94 -10.93
CA HIS A 134 -5.06 -4.50 -11.42
C HIS A 134 -3.94 -4.38 -10.40
N ILE A 135 -3.79 -3.21 -9.74
CA ILE A 135 -2.77 -3.02 -8.71
C ILE A 135 -3.07 -3.90 -7.50
N ARG A 136 -4.32 -3.97 -7.02
CA ARG A 136 -4.71 -4.85 -5.92
C ARG A 136 -4.40 -6.31 -6.23
N ASN A 137 -4.73 -6.80 -7.40
CA ASN A 137 -4.46 -8.18 -7.80
C ASN A 137 -2.96 -8.45 -7.88
N ALA A 138 -2.18 -7.55 -8.48
CA ALA A 138 -0.72 -7.66 -8.51
C ALA A 138 -0.12 -7.75 -7.10
N VAL A 139 -0.60 -6.90 -6.17
CA VAL A 139 -0.17 -6.90 -4.76
C VAL A 139 -0.57 -8.20 -4.06
N SER A 140 -1.82 -8.64 -4.20
CA SER A 140 -2.36 -9.86 -3.57
C SER A 140 -1.60 -11.12 -3.99
N HIS A 141 -1.11 -11.15 -5.21
CA HIS A 141 -0.39 -12.29 -5.78
C HIS A 141 1.14 -12.11 -5.80
N SER A 142 1.68 -11.08 -5.11
CA SER A 142 3.12 -10.78 -5.07
C SER A 142 3.75 -10.61 -6.46
N ARG A 143 3.02 -9.97 -7.38
CA ARG A 143 3.44 -9.73 -8.76
C ARG A 143 3.85 -8.27 -8.99
N CYS A 144 4.60 -7.72 -8.05
CA CYS A 144 5.19 -6.39 -8.14
C CYS A 144 6.68 -6.53 -8.39
N VAL A 145 7.17 -5.98 -9.50
CA VAL A 145 8.59 -6.02 -9.89
C VAL A 145 9.19 -4.64 -9.69
N TYR A 146 10.25 -4.55 -8.91
CA TYR A 146 10.96 -3.30 -8.61
C TYR A 146 12.26 -3.24 -9.40
N GLU A 147 12.47 -2.14 -10.12
CA GLU A 147 13.61 -1.95 -11.01
C GLU A 147 14.19 -0.54 -10.84
N THR A 148 15.49 -0.41 -11.12
CA THR A 148 16.14 0.90 -11.20
C THR A 148 16.60 1.14 -12.63
N GLU A 149 16.08 2.21 -13.25
CA GLU A 149 16.43 2.64 -14.60
C GLU A 149 16.93 4.09 -14.55
N GLU A 150 18.10 4.36 -15.07
CA GLU A 150 18.69 5.71 -15.11
C GLU A 150 18.68 6.42 -13.74
N GLY A 151 18.91 5.66 -12.66
CA GLY A 151 18.93 6.18 -11.28
C GLY A 151 17.54 6.46 -10.68
N ARG A 152 16.45 6.14 -11.38
CA ARG A 152 15.07 6.26 -10.88
C ARG A 152 14.53 4.88 -10.56
N GLN A 153 13.80 4.77 -9.46
CA GLN A 153 13.17 3.53 -9.05
C GLN A 153 11.75 3.43 -9.60
N TYR A 154 11.44 2.30 -10.21
CA TYR A 154 10.13 1.96 -10.76
C TYR A 154 9.56 0.74 -10.08
N VAL A 155 8.24 0.63 -10.09
CA VAL A 155 7.51 -0.59 -9.84
C VAL A 155 6.61 -0.91 -11.03
N THR A 156 6.60 -2.19 -11.42
CA THR A 156 5.66 -2.74 -12.41
C THR A 156 4.69 -3.66 -11.71
N PHE A 157 3.42 -3.31 -11.72
CA PHE A 157 2.32 -4.14 -11.24
C PHE A 157 1.85 -5.04 -12.37
N LYS A 158 1.86 -6.37 -12.15
CA LYS A 158 1.47 -7.36 -13.16
C LYS A 158 0.22 -8.11 -12.72
N ASP A 159 -0.89 -7.90 -13.43
CA ASP A 159 -2.12 -8.65 -13.24
C ASP A 159 -2.37 -9.58 -14.42
N GLU A 160 -2.74 -10.82 -14.12
CA GLU A 160 -3.12 -11.83 -15.08
C GLU A 160 -4.40 -12.51 -14.60
N ASP A 161 -5.33 -12.77 -15.51
CA ASP A 161 -6.47 -13.60 -15.21
C ASP A 161 -6.05 -15.05 -14.89
N PRO A 162 -6.88 -15.85 -14.16
CA PRO A 162 -6.54 -17.22 -13.79
C PRO A 162 -6.22 -18.14 -14.97
N LYS A 163 -6.79 -17.87 -16.14
CA LYS A 163 -6.55 -18.62 -17.37
C LYS A 163 -5.37 -18.09 -18.17
N ARG A 164 -4.74 -17.00 -17.73
CA ARG A 164 -3.66 -16.28 -18.42
C ARG A 164 -4.03 -15.83 -19.83
N SER A 165 -5.32 -15.61 -20.08
CA SER A 165 -5.83 -15.13 -21.37
C SER A 165 -5.69 -13.62 -21.50
N TYR A 166 -5.73 -12.91 -20.37
CA TYR A 166 -5.62 -11.45 -20.29
C TYR A 166 -4.56 -11.06 -19.29
N HIS A 167 -3.86 -9.97 -19.58
CA HIS A 167 -2.86 -9.40 -18.68
C HIS A 167 -2.94 -7.88 -18.68
N CYS A 168 -2.47 -7.28 -17.59
CA CYS A 168 -2.26 -5.85 -17.46
C CYS A 168 -0.95 -5.60 -16.74
N GLU A 169 -0.11 -4.76 -17.30
CA GLU A 169 1.11 -4.27 -16.67
C GLU A 169 1.02 -2.75 -16.52
N ILE A 170 1.24 -2.25 -15.31
CA ILE A 170 1.23 -0.83 -14.98
C ILE A 170 2.59 -0.50 -14.38
N LYS A 171 3.39 0.31 -15.07
CA LYS A 171 4.70 0.74 -14.62
C LYS A 171 4.68 2.21 -14.23
N MET A 172 5.16 2.53 -13.03
CA MET A 172 5.24 3.91 -12.53
C MET A 172 6.46 4.09 -11.61
N LEU A 173 6.80 5.32 -11.32
CA LEU A 173 7.83 5.64 -10.34
C LEU A 173 7.39 5.21 -8.93
N THR A 174 8.33 4.74 -8.10
CA THR A 174 8.03 4.41 -6.70
C THR A 174 7.61 5.65 -5.89
N SER A 175 8.11 6.84 -6.24
CA SER A 175 7.65 8.11 -5.66
C SER A 175 6.16 8.37 -5.90
N ASP A 176 5.65 8.02 -7.08
CA ASP A 176 4.24 8.21 -7.44
C ASP A 176 3.34 7.26 -6.67
N VAL A 177 3.85 6.04 -6.36
CA VAL A 177 3.16 5.11 -5.45
C VAL A 177 2.98 5.72 -4.07
N GLY A 178 3.93 6.47 -3.55
CA GLY A 178 3.79 7.20 -2.29
C GLY A 178 2.55 8.11 -2.29
N SER A 179 2.42 8.96 -3.31
CA SER A 179 1.26 9.84 -3.48
C SER A 179 -0.06 9.07 -3.65
N MET A 180 -0.03 7.94 -4.35
CA MET A 180 -1.17 7.03 -4.48
C MET A 180 -1.60 6.47 -3.12
N LEU A 181 -0.66 6.04 -2.29
CA LEU A 181 -0.92 5.52 -0.94
C LEU A 181 -1.55 6.58 -0.03
N GLU A 182 -1.10 7.84 -0.10
CA GLU A 182 -1.70 8.95 0.65
C GLU A 182 -3.17 9.17 0.28
N VAL A 183 -3.52 9.11 -1.01
CA VAL A 183 -4.90 9.23 -1.49
C VAL A 183 -5.75 8.09 -0.95
N LEU A 184 -5.29 6.86 -1.02
CA LEU A 184 -6.00 5.68 -0.49
C LEU A 184 -6.19 5.79 1.02
N GLN A 185 -5.15 6.12 1.76
CA GLN A 185 -5.22 6.28 3.21
C GLN A 185 -6.27 7.33 3.60
N LYS A 186 -6.31 8.46 2.88
CA LYS A 186 -7.30 9.50 3.10
C LYS A 186 -8.73 8.99 2.86
N GLN A 187 -8.96 8.25 1.78
CA GLN A 187 -10.28 7.68 1.46
C GLN A 187 -10.74 6.68 2.55
N ILE A 188 -9.83 5.82 3.00
CA ILE A 188 -10.09 4.86 4.07
C ILE A 188 -10.42 5.57 5.38
N MET A 189 -9.68 6.61 5.75
CA MET A 189 -9.95 7.39 6.97
C MET A 189 -11.29 8.10 6.90
N ILE A 190 -11.69 8.64 5.74
CA ILE A 190 -13.03 9.23 5.55
C ILE A 190 -14.11 8.17 5.78
N TYR A 191 -13.94 6.96 5.24
CA TYR A 191 -14.87 5.86 5.45
C TYR A 191 -14.98 5.48 6.93
N LEU A 192 -13.85 5.23 7.60
CA LEU A 192 -13.81 4.85 9.01
C LEU A 192 -14.49 5.90 9.89
N ASN A 193 -14.21 7.17 9.66
CA ASN A 193 -14.80 8.27 10.43
C ASN A 193 -16.32 8.40 10.23
N ARG A 194 -16.86 7.98 9.08
CA ARG A 194 -18.30 8.05 8.79
C ARG A 194 -19.09 6.87 9.34
N HIS A 195 -18.48 5.71 9.39
CA HIS A 195 -19.20 4.45 9.61
C HIS A 195 -18.83 3.73 10.91
N LYS A 196 -17.71 4.09 11.53
CA LYS A 196 -17.14 3.33 12.65
C LYS A 196 -16.81 4.17 13.90
N VAL A 197 -16.96 5.49 13.83
CA VAL A 197 -16.74 6.41 14.96
C VAL A 197 -18.06 6.88 15.55
#